data_1ec48528fc89a381cf9756bddda595f0
#
_entry.id   1ec48528fc89a381cf9756bddda595f0
#
_cell.length_a   1.000
_cell.length_b   1.000
_cell.length_c   1.000
_cell.angle_alpha   90.00
_cell.angle_beta   90.00
_cell.angle_gamma   90.00
#
_symmetry.space_group_name_H-M   'P 1'
#
loop_
_entity.id
_entity.type
_entity.pdbx_description
1 polymer ?
#
loop_
_entity_poly.entity_id
_entity_poly.type
_entity_poly.pdbx_seq_one_letter_code
_entity_poly.pdbx_strand_id
1 'polypeptide(L)'
;MKKILILFLLLLVVGCQSNTYEDTYYLTYFYVEDCLNCQYFKKNVLPVIKKEFGKHMKIKAYNMDDEKTFDEMKASYQEHIDQIIDFNEDDYGYGPMVFLEGYLAILGAGNEEDYVEHLVNAIQGKELNKASKNETYYYLRKGRVKQ
;
A
#
# COMPACT_ATOMS: atom_id res chain seq x y z
N MET A 1 -36.81 -25.13 -29.71
CA MET A 1 -35.85 -24.03 -29.95
C MET A 1 -35.92 -22.89 -28.94
N LYS A 2 -36.98 -22.73 -28.16
CA LYS A 2 -37.08 -21.65 -27.14
C LYS A 2 -36.34 -21.92 -25.80
N LYS A 3 -35.93 -23.17 -25.53
CA LYS A 3 -35.25 -23.52 -24.25
C LYS A 3 -33.74 -23.33 -24.27
N ILE A 4 -33.12 -23.18 -25.44
CA ILE A 4 -31.65 -22.98 -25.56
C ILE A 4 -31.26 -21.51 -25.39
N LEU A 5 -32.18 -20.57 -25.66
CA LEU A 5 -31.91 -19.15 -25.57
C LEU A 5 -31.83 -18.64 -24.13
N ILE A 6 -32.47 -19.32 -23.17
CA ILE A 6 -32.49 -18.94 -21.76
C ILE A 6 -31.18 -19.36 -21.07
N LEU A 7 -30.51 -20.40 -21.53
CA LEU A 7 -29.25 -20.89 -20.95
C LEU A 7 -28.06 -19.98 -21.30
N PHE A 8 -28.16 -19.26 -22.43
CA PHE A 8 -27.08 -18.35 -22.87
C PHE A 8 -27.10 -17.00 -22.18
N LEU A 9 -28.22 -16.61 -21.58
CA LEU A 9 -28.36 -15.31 -20.87
C LEU A 9 -27.82 -15.36 -19.42
N LEU A 10 -27.61 -16.57 -18.87
CA LEU A 10 -27.11 -16.77 -17.49
C LEU A 10 -25.58 -16.74 -17.39
N LEU A 11 -24.85 -16.69 -18.51
CA LEU A 11 -23.38 -16.72 -18.52
C LEU A 11 -22.71 -15.34 -18.59
N LEU A 12 -23.47 -14.25 -18.58
CA LEU A 12 -22.92 -12.88 -18.69
C LEU A 12 -22.82 -12.13 -17.37
N VAL A 13 -23.05 -12.77 -16.23
CA VAL A 13 -22.79 -12.17 -14.93
C VAL A 13 -21.44 -12.67 -14.39
N VAL A 14 -20.39 -12.53 -15.18
CA VAL A 14 -19.04 -12.44 -14.63
C VAL A 14 -18.90 -11.00 -14.14
N GLY A 15 -19.50 -10.73 -13.00
CA GLY A 15 -19.35 -9.45 -12.32
C GLY A 15 -17.90 -9.24 -12.00
N CYS A 16 -17.34 -8.14 -12.48
CA CYS A 16 -16.15 -7.56 -11.86
C CYS A 16 -16.42 -7.50 -10.35
N GLN A 17 -15.77 -8.34 -9.56
CA GLN A 17 -15.78 -8.23 -8.12
C GLN A 17 -15.00 -6.95 -7.78
N SER A 18 -15.71 -5.81 -7.75
CA SER A 18 -15.16 -4.62 -7.15
C SER A 18 -15.09 -4.85 -5.64
N ASN A 19 -13.90 -4.72 -5.06
CA ASN A 19 -13.76 -4.76 -3.61
C ASN A 19 -14.66 -3.67 -3.01
N THR A 20 -15.50 -4.05 -2.06
CA THR A 20 -16.34 -3.10 -1.32
C THR A 20 -15.62 -2.77 -0.02
N TYR A 21 -15.24 -1.51 0.15
CA TYR A 21 -14.60 -1.02 1.37
C TYR A 21 -15.64 -0.29 2.21
N GLU A 22 -15.77 -0.68 3.49
CA GLU A 22 -16.70 -0.05 4.44
C GLU A 22 -15.99 1.01 5.28
N ASP A 23 -14.71 0.78 5.59
CA ASP A 23 -13.89 1.65 6.43
C ASP A 23 -13.10 2.68 5.62
N THR A 24 -12.54 3.65 6.34
CA THR A 24 -11.50 4.55 5.83
C THR A 24 -10.14 4.07 6.30
N TYR A 25 -9.22 3.90 5.36
CA TYR A 25 -7.84 3.51 5.59
C TYR A 25 -6.92 4.70 5.44
N TYR A 26 -5.80 4.67 6.14
CA TYR A 26 -4.80 5.73 6.11
C TYR A 26 -3.49 5.17 5.60
N LEU A 27 -2.91 5.86 4.62
CA LEU A 27 -1.63 5.52 4.04
C LEU A 27 -0.71 6.72 4.17
N THR A 28 0.39 6.54 4.91
CA THR A 28 1.44 7.54 5.03
C THR A 28 2.68 7.06 4.28
N TYR A 29 3.28 7.91 3.45
CA TYR A 29 4.53 7.53 2.80
C TYR A 29 5.58 8.65 2.86
N PHE A 30 6.82 8.21 3.02
CA PHE A 30 8.01 9.04 3.08
C PHE A 30 8.83 8.82 1.82
N TYR A 31 9.29 9.88 1.19
CA TYR A 31 9.98 9.82 -0.08
C TYR A 31 11.08 10.88 -0.20
N VAL A 32 12.03 10.61 -1.10
CA VAL A 32 13.07 11.53 -1.55
C VAL A 32 12.82 11.82 -3.04
N GLU A 33 12.98 13.08 -3.48
CA GLU A 33 12.64 13.44 -4.88
C GLU A 33 13.54 12.73 -5.90
N ASP A 34 14.83 12.61 -5.63
CA ASP A 34 15.80 12.01 -6.56
C ASP A 34 15.90 10.47 -6.47
N CYS A 35 15.02 9.84 -5.69
CA CYS A 35 14.98 8.40 -5.53
C CYS A 35 14.15 7.76 -6.66
N LEU A 36 14.75 6.89 -7.47
CA LEU A 36 14.09 6.22 -8.60
C LEU A 36 12.87 5.39 -8.18
N ASN A 37 12.97 4.65 -7.07
CA ASN A 37 11.85 3.87 -6.52
C ASN A 37 10.71 4.79 -6.04
N CYS A 38 11.05 5.94 -5.46
CA CYS A 38 10.06 6.92 -5.02
C CYS A 38 9.32 7.56 -6.21
N GLN A 39 10.05 7.87 -7.29
CA GLN A 39 9.47 8.37 -8.52
C GLN A 39 8.57 7.32 -9.18
N TYR A 40 9.02 6.06 -9.21
CA TYR A 40 8.20 4.95 -9.70
C TYR A 40 6.92 4.79 -8.89
N PHE A 41 7.02 4.78 -7.55
CA PHE A 41 5.86 4.72 -6.66
C PHE A 41 4.86 5.84 -6.94
N LYS A 42 5.32 7.09 -6.97
CA LYS A 42 4.48 8.27 -7.22
C LYS A 42 3.79 8.21 -8.59
N LYS A 43 4.51 7.74 -9.62
CA LYS A 43 4.03 7.75 -11.02
C LYS A 43 3.15 6.55 -11.36
N ASN A 44 3.47 5.36 -10.86
CA ASN A 44 2.82 4.12 -11.29
C ASN A 44 1.95 3.50 -10.19
N VAL A 45 2.46 3.34 -8.97
CA VAL A 45 1.77 2.64 -7.89
C VAL A 45 0.67 3.49 -7.26
N LEU A 46 0.98 4.72 -6.90
CA LEU A 46 0.05 5.62 -6.20
C LEU A 46 -1.26 5.89 -6.96
N PRO A 47 -1.26 6.06 -8.30
CA PRO A 47 -2.50 6.19 -9.07
C PRO A 47 -3.38 4.93 -9.00
N VAL A 48 -2.79 3.73 -9.00
CA VAL A 48 -3.53 2.47 -8.89
C VAL A 48 -4.13 2.31 -7.50
N ILE A 49 -3.38 2.65 -6.44
CA ILE A 49 -3.92 2.71 -5.06
C ILE A 49 -5.14 3.65 -5.01
N LYS A 50 -5.03 4.87 -5.56
CA LYS A 50 -6.12 5.85 -5.57
C LYS A 50 -7.33 5.35 -6.36
N LYS A 51 -7.10 4.64 -7.46
CA LYS A 51 -8.18 4.05 -8.26
C LYS A 51 -8.89 2.92 -7.51
N GLU A 52 -8.14 2.02 -6.87
CA GLU A 52 -8.67 0.87 -6.15
C GLU A 52 -9.50 1.29 -4.94
N PHE A 53 -8.93 2.14 -4.09
CA PHE A 53 -9.55 2.49 -2.81
C PHE A 53 -10.44 3.74 -2.85
N GLY A 54 -10.24 4.62 -3.83
CA GLY A 54 -11.01 5.84 -3.99
C GLY A 54 -11.07 6.70 -2.73
N LYS A 55 -12.27 7.06 -2.29
CA LYS A 55 -12.51 7.87 -1.08
C LYS A 55 -12.16 7.15 0.23
N HIS A 56 -12.01 5.83 0.18
CA HIS A 56 -11.70 5.00 1.34
C HIS A 56 -10.21 5.00 1.73
N MET A 57 -9.32 5.56 0.90
CA MET A 57 -7.91 5.74 1.24
C MET A 57 -7.58 7.22 1.43
N LYS A 58 -7.14 7.57 2.64
CA LYS A 58 -6.58 8.89 2.95
C LYS A 58 -5.06 8.79 2.89
N ILE A 59 -4.44 9.62 2.06
CA ILE A 59 -3.00 9.54 1.77
C ILE A 59 -2.31 10.78 2.29
N LYS A 60 -1.27 10.59 3.11
CA LYS A 60 -0.35 11.62 3.56
C LYS A 60 1.04 11.33 3.00
N ALA A 61 1.71 12.35 2.50
CA ALA A 61 3.02 12.27 1.91
C ALA A 61 3.99 13.19 2.63
N TYR A 62 5.20 12.70 2.92
CA TYR A 62 6.28 13.50 3.46
C TYR A 62 7.49 13.45 2.54
N ASN A 63 7.92 14.63 2.09
CA ASN A 63 9.20 14.77 1.41
C ASN A 63 10.32 14.86 2.46
N MET A 64 11.24 13.89 2.47
CA MET A 64 12.32 13.83 3.43
C MET A 64 13.42 14.87 3.16
N ASP A 65 13.41 15.51 1.98
CA ASP A 65 14.35 16.56 1.59
C ASP A 65 13.78 17.99 1.77
N ASP A 66 12.52 18.12 2.18
CA ASP A 66 11.90 19.44 2.34
C ASP A 66 12.31 20.09 3.67
N GLU A 67 13.21 21.06 3.59
CA GLU A 67 13.72 21.80 4.77
C GLU A 67 12.60 22.49 5.58
N LYS A 68 11.49 22.88 4.92
CA LYS A 68 10.39 23.61 5.59
C LYS A 68 9.58 22.73 6.52
N THR A 69 9.48 21.45 6.20
CA THR A 69 8.68 20.48 6.96
C THR A 69 9.55 19.42 7.65
N PHE A 70 10.88 19.62 7.65
CA PHE A 70 11.85 18.63 8.11
C PHE A 70 11.58 18.14 9.53
N ASP A 71 11.34 19.03 10.48
CA ASP A 71 11.13 18.64 11.89
C ASP A 71 9.83 17.84 12.06
N GLU A 72 8.75 18.25 11.40
CA GLU A 72 7.48 17.50 11.41
C GLU A 72 7.66 16.14 10.74
N MET A 73 8.30 16.12 9.57
CA MET A 73 8.58 14.89 8.83
C MET A 73 9.43 13.94 9.67
N LYS A 74 10.52 14.41 10.26
CA LYS A 74 11.43 13.60 11.09
C LYS A 74 10.72 13.01 12.30
N ALA A 75 9.92 13.79 13.00
CA ALA A 75 9.14 13.32 14.14
C ALA A 75 8.12 12.22 13.70
N SER A 76 7.40 12.48 12.60
CA SER A 76 6.47 11.53 12.03
C SER A 76 7.17 10.24 11.56
N TYR A 77 8.32 10.37 10.88
CA TYR A 77 9.09 9.22 10.42
C TYR A 77 9.54 8.34 11.58
N GLN A 78 10.10 8.95 12.64
CA GLN A 78 10.54 8.21 13.82
C GLN A 78 9.36 7.51 14.51
N GLU A 79 8.23 8.17 14.69
CA GLU A 79 7.02 7.58 15.27
C GLU A 79 6.55 6.34 14.49
N HIS A 80 6.65 6.38 13.16
CA HIS A 80 6.28 5.26 12.31
C HIS A 80 7.29 4.11 12.38
N ILE A 81 8.59 4.42 12.34
CA ILE A 81 9.66 3.40 12.48
C ILE A 81 9.57 2.68 13.83
N ASP A 82 9.29 3.40 14.92
CA ASP A 82 9.15 2.84 16.26
C ASP A 82 8.00 1.81 16.37
N GLN A 83 7.06 1.82 15.43
CA GLN A 83 5.99 0.83 15.36
C GLN A 83 6.43 -0.48 14.72
N ILE A 84 7.53 -0.51 13.99
CA ILE A 84 8.01 -1.69 13.26
C ILE A 84 8.64 -2.70 14.24
N ILE A 85 8.38 -3.99 13.99
CA ILE A 85 9.04 -5.11 14.66
C ILE A 85 10.32 -5.40 13.88
N ASP A 86 11.46 -5.49 14.60
CA ASP A 86 12.76 -5.87 14.02
C ASP A 86 13.15 -5.03 12.77
N PHE A 87 13.01 -3.69 12.90
CA PHE A 87 13.41 -2.77 11.85
C PHE A 87 14.91 -2.91 11.55
N ASN A 88 15.24 -3.04 10.27
CA ASN A 88 16.63 -3.05 9.84
C ASN A 88 17.15 -1.60 9.77
N GLU A 89 18.08 -1.25 10.65
CA GLU A 89 18.67 0.09 10.73
C GLU A 89 19.36 0.53 9.42
N ASP A 90 19.83 -0.42 8.60
CA ASP A 90 20.41 -0.11 7.30
C ASP A 90 19.39 0.43 6.31
N ASP A 91 18.09 0.24 6.57
CA ASP A 91 16.99 0.74 5.76
C ASP A 91 16.51 2.14 6.19
N TYR A 92 17.09 2.71 7.26
CA TYR A 92 16.71 4.02 7.76
C TYR A 92 16.99 5.13 6.73
N GLY A 93 15.96 5.92 6.42
CA GLY A 93 16.06 7.02 5.45
C GLY A 93 15.95 6.60 3.98
N TYR A 94 15.79 5.31 3.69
CA TYR A 94 15.47 4.88 2.34
C TYR A 94 13.98 5.02 2.03
N GLY A 95 13.66 5.20 0.73
CA GLY A 95 12.28 5.39 0.29
C GLY A 95 11.95 4.68 -1.04
N PRO A 96 10.68 4.60 -1.38
CA PRO A 96 9.57 5.04 -0.55
C PRO A 96 9.38 4.12 0.65
N MET A 97 9.19 4.68 1.84
CA MET A 97 8.74 3.95 3.02
C MET A 97 7.24 4.23 3.19
N VAL A 98 6.43 3.22 3.04
CA VAL A 98 4.95 3.32 2.95
C VAL A 98 4.33 2.59 4.11
N PHE A 99 3.51 3.26 4.88
CA PHE A 99 2.74 2.70 6.00
C PHE A 99 1.26 2.63 5.63
N LEU A 100 0.70 1.42 5.60
CA LEU A 100 -0.73 1.23 5.72
C LEU A 100 -1.03 1.15 7.22
N GLU A 101 -1.56 2.25 7.76
CA GLU A 101 -1.69 2.47 9.20
C GLU A 101 -2.47 1.35 9.91
N GLY A 102 -1.85 0.77 10.91
CA GLY A 102 -2.43 -0.35 11.66
C GLY A 102 -2.37 -1.71 10.96
N TYR A 103 -1.68 -1.82 9.83
CA TYR A 103 -1.55 -3.07 9.08
C TYR A 103 -0.10 -3.49 8.88
N LEU A 104 0.64 -2.81 8.01
CA LEU A 104 2.04 -3.12 7.69
C LEU A 104 2.76 -1.89 7.14
N ALA A 105 4.09 -1.98 7.05
CA ALA A 105 4.88 -1.05 6.25
C ALA A 105 5.58 -1.78 5.10
N ILE A 106 5.83 -1.06 4.01
CA ILE A 106 6.53 -1.55 2.82
C ILE A 106 7.62 -0.55 2.47
N LEU A 107 8.86 -1.01 2.45
CA LEU A 107 9.97 -0.26 1.88
C LEU A 107 10.15 -0.65 0.42
N GLY A 108 10.26 0.35 -0.45
CA GLY A 108 10.45 0.14 -1.88
C GLY A 108 9.15 0.17 -2.68
N ALA A 109 9.27 -0.12 -3.98
CA ALA A 109 8.14 -0.17 -4.89
C ALA A 109 8.38 -1.24 -5.96
N GLY A 110 7.46 -2.17 -6.06
CA GLY A 110 7.42 -3.21 -7.08
C GLY A 110 6.36 -2.94 -8.14
N ASN A 111 5.86 -4.00 -8.77
CA ASN A 111 4.77 -3.91 -9.72
C ASN A 111 3.53 -3.31 -9.07
N GLU A 112 2.86 -2.39 -9.76
CA GLU A 112 1.73 -1.63 -9.21
C GLU A 112 0.51 -2.48 -8.87
N GLU A 113 0.21 -3.51 -9.66
CA GLU A 113 -0.94 -4.39 -9.43
C GLU A 113 -0.67 -5.29 -8.22
N ASP A 114 0.52 -5.90 -8.15
CA ASP A 114 0.96 -6.71 -7.02
C ASP A 114 0.99 -5.88 -5.73
N TYR A 115 1.49 -4.64 -5.81
CA TYR A 115 1.56 -3.74 -4.67
C TYR A 115 0.17 -3.46 -4.08
N VAL A 116 -0.80 -3.17 -4.94
CA VAL A 116 -2.19 -2.94 -4.52
C VAL A 116 -2.80 -4.20 -3.95
N GLU A 117 -2.53 -5.38 -4.55
CA GLU A 117 -2.98 -6.66 -4.02
C GLU A 117 -2.46 -6.91 -2.60
N HIS A 118 -1.20 -6.55 -2.30
CA HIS A 118 -0.65 -6.66 -0.93
C HIS A 118 -1.44 -5.80 0.07
N LEU A 119 -1.78 -4.56 -0.30
CA LEU A 119 -2.60 -3.69 0.55
C LEU A 119 -4.00 -4.26 0.76
N VAL A 120 -4.62 -4.77 -0.30
CA VAL A 120 -5.95 -5.41 -0.24
C VAL A 120 -5.92 -6.64 0.66
N ASN A 121 -4.93 -7.51 0.48
CA ASN A 121 -4.77 -8.72 1.29
C ASN A 121 -4.55 -8.38 2.77
N ALA A 122 -3.72 -7.38 3.06
CA ALA A 122 -3.51 -6.90 4.41
C ALA A 122 -4.82 -6.42 5.07
N ILE A 123 -5.62 -5.63 4.36
CA ILE A 123 -6.90 -5.10 4.83
C ILE A 123 -7.92 -6.23 5.07
N GLN A 124 -7.95 -7.21 4.17
CA GLN A 124 -8.88 -8.35 4.24
C GLN A 124 -8.43 -9.45 5.20
N GLY A 125 -7.27 -9.30 5.85
CA GLY A 125 -6.70 -10.32 6.73
C GLY A 125 -6.30 -11.60 6.02
N LYS A 126 -6.00 -11.51 4.72
CA LYS A 126 -5.48 -12.60 3.91
C LYS A 126 -3.96 -12.70 4.08
N GLU A 127 -3.41 -13.86 3.73
CA GLU A 127 -1.97 -14.04 3.66
C GLU A 127 -1.37 -13.11 2.61
N LEU A 128 -0.24 -12.49 2.93
CA LEU A 128 0.48 -11.65 1.99
C LEU A 128 1.23 -12.53 0.99
N ASN A 129 1.18 -12.12 -0.28
CA ASN A 129 2.05 -12.70 -1.29
C ASN A 129 3.52 -12.38 -0.93
N LYS A 130 4.44 -13.17 -1.48
CA LYS A 130 5.87 -12.91 -1.30
C LYS A 130 6.21 -11.51 -1.84
N ALA A 131 6.95 -10.73 -1.04
CA ALA A 131 7.47 -9.44 -1.47
C ALA A 131 8.27 -9.57 -2.78
N SER A 132 8.13 -8.61 -3.68
CA SER A 132 9.00 -8.52 -4.85
C SER A 132 10.45 -8.25 -4.41
N LYS A 133 11.43 -8.49 -5.28
CA LYS A 133 12.84 -8.22 -4.95
C LYS A 133 13.15 -6.74 -4.68
N ASN A 134 12.23 -5.84 -5.03
CA ASN A 134 12.35 -4.39 -4.83
C ASN A 134 11.51 -3.90 -3.63
N GLU A 135 10.99 -4.82 -2.83
CA GLU A 135 10.13 -4.54 -1.69
C GLU A 135 10.60 -5.30 -0.45
N THR A 136 10.50 -4.66 0.69
CA THR A 136 10.67 -5.29 2.00
C THR A 136 9.43 -5.00 2.84
N TYR A 137 8.81 -6.05 3.42
CA TYR A 137 7.68 -5.90 4.33
C TYR A 137 8.17 -5.80 5.75
N TYR A 138 7.56 -4.87 6.48
CA TYR A 138 7.74 -4.67 7.90
C TYR A 138 6.42 -4.84 8.63
N TYR A 139 6.41 -5.68 9.65
CA TYR A 139 5.24 -5.90 10.50
C TYR A 139 5.21 -4.88 11.62
N LEU A 140 4.00 -4.41 11.96
CA LEU A 140 3.83 -3.41 13.01
C LEU A 140 3.50 -4.08 14.35
N ARG A 141 4.04 -3.56 15.46
CA ARG A 141 3.82 -4.09 16.83
C ARG A 141 2.35 -4.24 17.18
N LYS A 142 1.53 -3.30 16.72
CA LYS A 142 0.06 -3.30 16.90
C LYS A 142 -0.66 -3.51 15.57
N GLY A 143 0.03 -4.00 14.55
CA GLY A 143 -0.54 -4.24 13.23
C GLY A 143 -1.52 -5.42 13.22
N ARG A 144 -2.47 -5.36 12.30
CA ARG A 144 -3.43 -6.46 12.06
C ARG A 144 -2.81 -7.61 11.27
N VAL A 145 -1.80 -7.31 10.44
CA VAL A 145 -1.03 -8.34 9.72
C VAL A 145 -0.03 -8.97 10.67
N LYS A 146 0.01 -10.29 10.68
CA LYS A 146 0.93 -11.07 11.53
C LYS A 146 2.02 -11.72 10.66
N GLN A 147 3.20 -11.92 11.26
CA GLN A 147 4.29 -12.71 10.68
C GLN A 147 3.85 -14.15 10.46
#